data_2ba7a25ecf488935076cd820096ea23d
#
_entry.id   2ba7a25ecf488935076cd820096ea23d
#
_cell.length_a   1.000
_cell.length_b   1.000
_cell.length_c   1.000
_cell.angle_alpha   90.00
_cell.angle_beta   90.00
_cell.angle_gamma   90.00
#
_symmetry.space_group_name_H-M   'P 1'
#
loop_
_entity.id
_entity.type
_entity.pdbx_description
1 polymer ?
#
loop_
_entity_poly.entity_id
_entity_poly.type
_entity_poly.pdbx_seq_one_letter_code
_entity_poly.pdbx_strand_id
1 'polypeptide(L)'
;MDKIIGMGNALVDVLVTLQDDSLLDEMSLPKGSMQLINEDKFLKISGKFSDMKTHKATGGSVGNTVLALANLGAHPGFIGKIGNDDFGQYFKKNGLKQGIDMKLLAGDLPTGVASTFISPDGERTFGTYLGAAATMKAENLTLDMFKGYAYLYIEGYLVQDHELILRAMQLGKEAGLQICLDMASYNIVEGDLEFFDILITKYVDIVFANEEEAKAYTGKDAWGAINEIASKCSVVIVKLGAQGSCIKKGTECIKLEVPPVKKVVDTTGAGDYYAAGFLYGLTCGYSLEKCSIIGSILASNVIQVVGTTLSKKKWDEIKLNIEALLQS
;
A
#
# COMPACT_ATOMS: atom_id res chain seq x y z
N MET A 1 5.36 -13.54 17.47
CA MET A 1 5.12 -12.77 16.21
C MET A 1 5.48 -11.33 16.49
N ASP A 2 6.42 -10.81 15.74
CA ASP A 2 6.79 -9.40 15.80
C ASP A 2 5.65 -8.53 15.31
N LYS A 3 5.61 -7.25 15.73
CA LYS A 3 4.56 -6.31 15.29
C LYS A 3 5.07 -5.37 14.22
N ILE A 4 4.18 -4.98 13.31
CA ILE A 4 4.44 -4.02 12.25
C ILE A 4 3.60 -2.77 12.50
N ILE A 5 4.18 -1.60 12.26
CA ILE A 5 3.42 -0.36 12.11
C ILE A 5 3.55 0.14 10.67
N GLY A 6 2.43 0.44 10.05
CA GLY A 6 2.39 1.08 8.74
C GLY A 6 2.21 2.60 8.87
N MET A 7 2.84 3.37 7.99
CA MET A 7 2.62 4.81 7.89
C MET A 7 2.34 5.22 6.45
N GLY A 8 1.20 5.85 6.21
CA GLY A 8 0.76 6.22 4.87
C GLY A 8 -0.46 7.12 4.84
N ASN A 9 -0.93 7.40 3.63
CA ASN A 9 -2.12 8.20 3.40
C ASN A 9 -3.38 7.45 3.82
N ALA A 10 -4.10 7.99 4.79
CA ALA A 10 -5.40 7.45 5.22
C ALA A 10 -6.48 7.85 4.19
N LEU A 11 -6.84 6.92 3.32
CA LEU A 11 -7.82 7.16 2.26
C LEU A 11 -9.04 6.23 2.42
N VAL A 12 -10.19 6.72 1.99
CA VAL A 12 -11.38 5.88 1.78
C VAL A 12 -11.60 5.71 0.28
N ASP A 13 -11.64 4.47 -0.17
CA ASP A 13 -11.99 4.17 -1.56
C ASP A 13 -13.51 4.22 -1.72
N VAL A 14 -13.98 5.01 -2.68
CA VAL A 14 -15.39 5.10 -3.05
C VAL A 14 -15.54 4.66 -4.49
N LEU A 15 -16.09 3.46 -4.68
CA LEU A 15 -16.33 2.89 -6.00
C LEU A 15 -17.72 3.27 -6.48
N VAL A 16 -17.80 3.77 -7.71
CA VAL A 16 -19.04 4.21 -8.39
C VAL A 16 -19.13 3.52 -9.75
N THR A 17 -20.21 2.79 -9.99
CA THR A 17 -20.49 2.26 -11.32
C THR A 17 -21.30 3.28 -12.09
N LEU A 18 -20.75 3.73 -13.23
CA LEU A 18 -21.35 4.71 -14.11
C LEU A 18 -22.35 4.05 -15.08
N GLN A 19 -23.41 4.79 -15.45
CA GLN A 19 -24.31 4.40 -16.54
C GLN A 19 -23.73 4.77 -17.91
N ASP A 20 -22.98 5.87 -17.97
CA ASP A 20 -22.21 6.37 -19.11
C ASP A 20 -21.03 7.21 -18.63
N ASP A 21 -20.19 7.70 -19.54
CA ASP A 21 -18.97 8.43 -19.20
C ASP A 21 -19.17 9.95 -19.01
N SER A 22 -20.42 10.46 -19.08
CA SER A 22 -20.72 11.91 -19.02
C SER A 22 -20.20 12.59 -17.74
N LEU A 23 -20.20 11.87 -16.61
CA LEU A 23 -19.64 12.37 -15.35
C LEU A 23 -18.12 12.58 -15.44
N LEU A 24 -17.41 11.70 -16.14
CA LEU A 24 -15.95 11.82 -16.33
C LEU A 24 -15.63 13.09 -17.14
N ASP A 25 -16.42 13.35 -18.20
CA ASP A 25 -16.28 14.55 -19.03
C ASP A 25 -16.59 15.81 -18.22
N GLU A 26 -17.72 15.81 -17.45
CA GLU A 26 -18.10 16.92 -16.56
C GLU A 26 -17.00 17.24 -15.54
N MET A 27 -16.37 16.21 -14.99
CA MET A 27 -15.30 16.35 -14.01
C MET A 27 -13.92 16.51 -14.66
N SER A 28 -13.80 16.53 -15.98
CA SER A 28 -12.52 16.58 -16.68
C SER A 28 -11.54 15.54 -16.14
N LEU A 29 -12.00 14.30 -16.02
CA LEU A 29 -11.21 13.12 -15.64
C LEU A 29 -10.99 12.26 -16.89
N PRO A 30 -9.80 12.24 -17.48
CA PRO A 30 -9.53 11.40 -18.64
C PRO A 30 -9.82 9.92 -18.31
N LYS A 31 -10.66 9.28 -19.12
CA LYS A 31 -11.01 7.87 -18.93
C LYS A 31 -9.75 6.99 -18.86
N GLY A 32 -9.73 6.05 -17.93
CA GLY A 32 -8.60 5.14 -17.72
C GLY A 32 -7.42 5.76 -16.96
N SER A 33 -7.52 7.03 -16.52
CA SER A 33 -6.42 7.70 -15.82
C SER A 33 -6.59 7.72 -14.30
N MET A 34 -5.46 7.91 -13.59
CA MET A 34 -5.45 8.28 -12.18
C MET A 34 -4.98 9.72 -12.06
N GLN A 35 -5.83 10.57 -11.47
CA GLN A 35 -5.57 11.99 -11.29
C GLN A 35 -5.62 12.36 -9.80
N LEU A 36 -4.62 13.12 -9.32
CA LEU A 36 -4.77 13.86 -8.08
C LEU A 36 -5.71 15.05 -8.32
N ILE A 37 -6.69 15.22 -7.45
CA ILE A 37 -7.68 16.28 -7.55
C ILE A 37 -7.61 17.20 -6.32
N ASN A 38 -7.97 18.48 -6.52
CA ASN A 38 -8.09 19.45 -5.44
C ASN A 38 -9.42 19.32 -4.69
N GLU A 39 -9.57 20.08 -3.60
CA GLU A 39 -10.75 20.06 -2.74
C GLU A 39 -12.02 20.46 -3.48
N ASP A 40 -11.98 21.51 -4.32
CA ASP A 40 -13.15 21.97 -5.07
C ASP A 40 -13.70 20.88 -5.98
N LYS A 41 -12.82 20.17 -6.67
CA LYS A 41 -13.17 19.06 -7.55
C LYS A 41 -13.70 17.86 -6.75
N PHE A 42 -13.08 17.55 -5.62
CA PHE A 42 -13.54 16.53 -4.69
C PHE A 42 -14.95 16.83 -4.15
N LEU A 43 -15.21 18.07 -3.72
CA LEU A 43 -16.54 18.47 -3.22
C LEU A 43 -17.63 18.35 -4.29
N LYS A 44 -17.32 18.70 -5.55
CA LYS A 44 -18.25 18.50 -6.67
C LYS A 44 -18.56 17.02 -6.91
N ILE A 45 -17.54 16.16 -6.88
CA ILE A 45 -17.68 14.71 -7.04
C ILE A 45 -18.46 14.10 -5.88
N SER A 46 -18.07 14.40 -4.64
CA SER A 46 -18.69 13.84 -3.44
C SER A 46 -20.15 14.27 -3.28
N GLY A 47 -20.50 15.47 -3.71
CA GLY A 47 -21.89 15.94 -3.75
C GLY A 47 -22.82 15.09 -4.63
N LYS A 48 -22.25 14.35 -5.60
CA LYS A 48 -23.03 13.45 -6.47
C LYS A 48 -23.13 12.02 -5.92
N PHE A 49 -22.36 11.66 -4.89
CA PHE A 49 -22.39 10.30 -4.33
C PHE A 49 -23.74 9.92 -3.73
N SER A 50 -24.52 10.89 -3.22
CA SER A 50 -25.85 10.66 -2.67
C SER A 50 -26.83 10.08 -3.70
N ASP A 51 -26.65 10.44 -4.97
CA ASP A 51 -27.54 10.08 -6.08
C ASP A 51 -27.06 8.82 -6.82
N MET A 52 -25.95 8.22 -6.35
CA MET A 52 -25.28 7.09 -6.99
C MET A 52 -25.19 5.89 -6.07
N LYS A 53 -25.20 4.70 -6.67
CA LYS A 53 -24.86 3.48 -5.94
C LYS A 53 -23.35 3.45 -5.73
N THR A 54 -22.94 3.70 -4.48
CA THR A 54 -21.52 3.70 -4.08
C THR A 54 -21.20 2.49 -3.22
N HIS A 55 -19.97 2.02 -3.33
CA HIS A 55 -19.38 1.07 -2.40
C HIS A 55 -18.16 1.70 -1.75
N LYS A 56 -18.09 1.65 -0.40
CA LYS A 56 -16.97 2.21 0.36
C LYS A 56 -16.07 1.12 0.90
N ALA A 57 -14.76 1.32 0.81
CA ALA A 57 -13.75 0.48 1.42
C ALA A 57 -12.67 1.33 2.10
N THR A 58 -11.97 0.76 3.05
CA THR A 58 -10.72 1.35 3.54
C THR A 58 -9.69 1.24 2.43
N GLY A 59 -9.02 2.33 2.09
CA GLY A 59 -8.04 2.43 1.01
C GLY A 59 -6.71 3.02 1.47
N GLY A 60 -5.91 3.44 0.49
CA GLY A 60 -4.52 3.81 0.68
C GLY A 60 -3.60 2.58 0.69
N SER A 61 -2.40 2.71 0.10
CA SER A 61 -1.48 1.57 -0.08
C SER A 61 -1.14 0.90 1.25
N VAL A 62 -0.61 1.65 2.22
CA VAL A 62 -0.33 1.12 3.57
C VAL A 62 -1.61 0.69 4.28
N GLY A 63 -2.73 1.40 4.07
CA GLY A 63 -4.04 1.01 4.63
C GLY A 63 -4.45 -0.39 4.19
N ASN A 64 -4.33 -0.70 2.90
CA ASN A 64 -4.60 -2.02 2.33
C ASN A 64 -3.66 -3.10 2.92
N THR A 65 -2.36 -2.79 2.99
CA THR A 65 -1.35 -3.71 3.54
C THR A 65 -1.64 -4.04 5.01
N VAL A 66 -1.90 -3.03 5.83
CA VAL A 66 -2.18 -3.20 7.27
C VAL A 66 -3.50 -3.95 7.50
N LEU A 67 -4.52 -3.67 6.69
CA LEU A 67 -5.79 -4.39 6.74
C LEU A 67 -5.63 -5.87 6.36
N ALA A 68 -4.83 -6.17 5.35
CA ALA A 68 -4.53 -7.55 4.95
C ALA A 68 -3.74 -8.29 6.05
N LEU A 69 -2.75 -7.64 6.69
CA LEU A 69 -2.03 -8.17 7.86
C LEU A 69 -2.98 -8.52 9.01
N ALA A 70 -3.91 -7.61 9.34
CA ALA A 70 -4.91 -7.84 10.38
C ALA A 70 -5.81 -9.04 10.06
N ASN A 71 -6.24 -9.17 8.80
CA ASN A 71 -7.02 -10.32 8.36
C ASN A 71 -6.25 -11.65 8.42
N LEU A 72 -4.91 -11.64 8.31
CA LEU A 72 -4.08 -12.82 8.55
C LEU A 72 -3.94 -13.17 10.04
N GLY A 73 -4.38 -12.30 10.94
CA GLY A 73 -4.29 -12.49 12.38
C GLY A 73 -3.08 -11.82 13.04
N ALA A 74 -2.35 -10.98 12.30
CA ALA A 74 -1.38 -10.07 12.89
C ALA A 74 -2.09 -8.92 13.65
N HIS A 75 -1.35 -8.25 14.53
CA HIS A 75 -1.83 -7.06 15.26
C HIS A 75 -1.02 -5.82 14.84
N PRO A 76 -1.26 -5.31 13.62
CA PRO A 76 -0.49 -4.18 13.10
C PRO A 76 -0.94 -2.86 13.71
N GLY A 77 -0.07 -1.84 13.62
CA GLY A 77 -0.42 -0.44 13.83
C GLY A 77 -0.57 0.31 12.52
N PHE A 78 -1.23 1.46 12.55
CA PHE A 78 -1.35 2.38 11.43
C PHE A 78 -1.19 3.82 11.90
N ILE A 79 -0.24 4.56 11.30
CA ILE A 79 -0.07 6.02 11.47
C ILE A 79 -0.59 6.71 10.22
N GLY A 80 -1.48 7.67 10.38
CA GLY A 80 -2.01 8.49 9.31
C GLY A 80 -2.81 9.66 9.84
N LYS A 81 -3.34 10.50 8.95
CA LYS A 81 -4.12 11.68 9.32
C LYS A 81 -5.46 11.67 8.61
N ILE A 82 -6.55 11.91 9.36
CA ILE A 82 -7.93 11.93 8.88
C ILE A 82 -8.60 13.26 9.26
N GLY A 83 -9.62 13.62 8.51
CA GLY A 83 -10.53 14.72 8.86
C GLY A 83 -11.53 14.30 9.94
N ASN A 84 -12.22 15.30 10.50
CA ASN A 84 -13.32 15.08 11.43
C ASN A 84 -14.65 14.96 10.67
N ASP A 85 -14.77 13.95 9.81
CA ASP A 85 -15.89 13.70 8.93
C ASP A 85 -16.32 12.23 8.91
N ASP A 86 -17.37 11.91 8.15
CA ASP A 86 -17.91 10.55 8.05
C ASP A 86 -16.90 9.56 7.44
N PHE A 87 -16.05 10.01 6.51
CA PHE A 87 -15.02 9.16 5.92
C PHE A 87 -13.92 8.84 6.93
N GLY A 88 -13.48 9.82 7.73
CA GLY A 88 -12.52 9.61 8.80
C GLY A 88 -13.06 8.70 9.89
N GLN A 89 -14.32 8.85 10.28
CA GLN A 89 -14.97 7.95 11.23
C GLN A 89 -15.11 6.53 10.66
N TYR A 90 -15.43 6.40 9.36
CA TYR A 90 -15.48 5.11 8.68
C TYR A 90 -14.11 4.42 8.71
N PHE A 91 -13.04 5.14 8.29
CA PHE A 91 -11.67 4.62 8.28
C PHE A 91 -11.25 4.13 9.67
N LYS A 92 -11.42 4.98 10.68
CA LYS A 92 -11.08 4.65 12.08
C LYS A 92 -11.85 3.45 12.60
N LYS A 93 -13.18 3.44 12.45
CA LYS A 93 -14.04 2.34 12.94
C LYS A 93 -13.70 1.01 12.27
N ASN A 94 -13.44 1.03 10.96
CA ASN A 94 -13.09 -0.18 10.23
C ASN A 94 -11.74 -0.75 10.68
N GLY A 95 -10.72 0.10 10.82
CA GLY A 95 -9.42 -0.32 11.34
C GLY A 95 -9.49 -0.91 12.76
N LEU A 96 -10.16 -0.23 13.68
CA LEU A 96 -10.37 -0.72 15.05
C LEU A 96 -11.13 -2.06 15.09
N LYS A 97 -12.16 -2.24 14.24
CA LYS A 97 -12.91 -3.49 14.13
C LYS A 97 -12.04 -4.66 13.69
N GLN A 98 -10.99 -4.40 12.91
CA GLN A 98 -10.03 -5.42 12.47
C GLN A 98 -8.87 -5.61 13.46
N GLY A 99 -8.88 -4.93 14.61
CA GLY A 99 -7.84 -5.08 15.64
C GLY A 99 -6.55 -4.33 15.32
N ILE A 100 -6.61 -3.31 14.44
CA ILE A 100 -5.47 -2.46 14.10
C ILE A 100 -5.30 -1.38 15.19
N ASP A 101 -4.06 -1.17 15.67
CA ASP A 101 -3.72 -0.06 16.55
C ASP A 101 -3.67 1.25 15.74
N MET A 102 -4.79 2.00 15.77
CA MET A 102 -5.01 3.20 14.95
C MET A 102 -4.42 4.44 15.62
N LYS A 103 -3.21 4.84 15.23
CA LYS A 103 -2.52 6.08 15.66
C LYS A 103 -2.87 7.22 14.71
N LEU A 104 -4.14 7.63 14.72
CA LEU A 104 -4.67 8.64 13.80
C LEU A 104 -4.55 10.04 14.37
N LEU A 105 -4.00 10.91 13.53
CA LEU A 105 -3.97 12.36 13.76
C LEU A 105 -5.26 12.99 13.23
N ALA A 106 -5.74 14.04 13.88
CA ALA A 106 -6.87 14.84 13.42
C ALA A 106 -6.36 15.96 12.49
N GLY A 107 -7.05 16.18 11.38
CA GLY A 107 -6.80 17.27 10.43
C GLY A 107 -8.03 18.17 10.29
N ASP A 108 -7.80 19.40 9.81
CA ASP A 108 -8.85 20.38 9.55
C ASP A 108 -9.50 20.20 8.17
N LEU A 109 -8.78 19.56 7.24
CA LEU A 109 -9.30 19.23 5.92
C LEU A 109 -10.14 17.93 5.97
N PRO A 110 -11.05 17.72 4.99
CA PRO A 110 -11.75 16.45 4.83
C PRO A 110 -10.78 15.28 4.70
N THR A 111 -11.22 14.10 5.14
CA THR A 111 -10.48 12.85 4.96
C THR A 111 -10.20 12.58 3.49
N GLY A 112 -9.04 12.03 3.19
CA GLY A 112 -8.68 11.66 1.83
C GLY A 112 -9.60 10.59 1.25
N VAL A 113 -9.96 10.76 -0.03
CA VAL A 113 -10.86 9.85 -0.76
C VAL A 113 -10.29 9.54 -2.14
N ALA A 114 -10.21 8.26 -2.46
CA ALA A 114 -9.97 7.79 -3.82
C ALA A 114 -11.32 7.44 -4.46
N SER A 115 -11.81 8.33 -5.34
CA SER A 115 -13.03 8.11 -6.10
C SER A 115 -12.71 7.26 -7.33
N THR A 116 -13.22 6.03 -7.38
CA THR A 116 -13.03 5.11 -8.50
C THR A 116 -14.31 5.01 -9.30
N PHE A 117 -14.28 5.47 -10.53
CA PHE A 117 -15.39 5.40 -11.47
C PHE A 117 -15.19 4.21 -12.41
N ILE A 118 -16.21 3.34 -12.47
CA ILE A 118 -16.21 2.16 -13.32
C ILE A 118 -17.16 2.45 -14.49
N SER A 119 -16.59 2.62 -15.68
CA SER A 119 -17.33 2.84 -16.91
C SER A 119 -18.12 1.61 -17.36
N PRO A 120 -19.12 1.72 -18.27
CA PRO A 120 -19.90 0.57 -18.73
C PRO A 120 -19.09 -0.55 -19.41
N ASP A 121 -17.95 -0.20 -19.99
CA ASP A 121 -17.01 -1.16 -20.59
C ASP A 121 -16.04 -1.80 -19.58
N GLY A 122 -16.14 -1.41 -18.28
CA GLY A 122 -15.29 -1.90 -17.19
C GLY A 122 -14.01 -1.12 -16.97
N GLU A 123 -13.74 -0.08 -17.81
CA GLU A 123 -12.57 0.79 -17.62
C GLU A 123 -12.71 1.60 -16.33
N ARG A 124 -11.58 1.89 -15.68
CA ARG A 124 -11.55 2.59 -14.41
C ARG A 124 -10.83 3.91 -14.50
N THR A 125 -11.45 4.91 -13.91
CA THR A 125 -10.90 6.26 -13.79
C THR A 125 -10.87 6.66 -12.33
N PHE A 126 -9.75 7.23 -11.88
CA PHE A 126 -9.55 7.58 -10.48
C PHE A 126 -9.40 9.09 -10.32
N GLY A 127 -10.15 9.64 -9.38
CA GLY A 127 -9.96 10.99 -8.87
C GLY A 127 -9.58 10.90 -7.39
N THR A 128 -8.30 11.11 -7.06
CA THR A 128 -7.80 10.96 -5.68
C THR A 128 -7.59 12.32 -5.02
N TYR A 129 -8.34 12.57 -3.98
CA TYR A 129 -8.17 13.70 -3.08
C TYR A 129 -7.45 13.23 -1.82
N LEU A 130 -6.27 13.80 -1.53
CA LEU A 130 -5.49 13.39 -0.36
C LEU A 130 -6.01 14.00 0.95
N GLY A 131 -6.62 15.18 0.89
CA GLY A 131 -7.25 15.84 2.04
C GLY A 131 -6.35 15.96 3.25
N ALA A 132 -6.89 15.59 4.40
CA ALA A 132 -6.17 15.63 5.68
C ALA A 132 -4.85 14.84 5.64
N ALA A 133 -4.76 13.75 4.88
CA ALA A 133 -3.56 12.93 4.80
C ALA A 133 -2.35 13.74 4.31
N ALA A 134 -2.53 14.60 3.30
CA ALA A 134 -1.48 15.48 2.78
C ALA A 134 -1.00 16.56 3.77
N THR A 135 -1.72 16.76 4.87
CA THR A 135 -1.36 17.75 5.90
C THR A 135 -0.61 17.16 7.09
N MET A 136 -0.25 15.88 7.05
CA MET A 136 0.60 15.26 8.05
C MET A 136 2.01 15.85 7.95
N LYS A 137 2.61 16.24 9.08
CA LYS A 137 3.92 16.91 9.14
C LYS A 137 4.85 16.21 10.12
N ALA A 138 6.16 16.45 9.97
CA ALA A 138 7.21 15.88 10.80
C ALA A 138 6.97 16.10 12.30
N GLU A 139 6.51 17.31 12.70
CA GLU A 139 6.20 17.67 14.09
C GLU A 139 5.02 16.88 14.70
N ASN A 140 4.18 16.28 13.87
CA ASN A 140 3.09 15.43 14.36
C ASN A 140 3.58 14.07 14.86
N LEU A 141 4.79 13.67 14.50
CA LEU A 141 5.35 12.36 14.85
C LEU A 141 6.11 12.38 16.17
N THR A 142 5.80 11.42 17.03
CA THR A 142 6.50 11.22 18.31
C THR A 142 7.10 9.82 18.38
N LEU A 143 8.18 9.64 19.14
CA LEU A 143 8.83 8.34 19.33
C LEU A 143 7.87 7.29 19.88
N ASP A 144 6.92 7.67 20.73
CA ASP A 144 5.95 6.76 21.32
C ASP A 144 5.02 6.08 20.30
N MET A 145 4.84 6.69 19.13
CA MET A 145 4.06 6.06 18.04
C MET A 145 4.73 4.81 17.49
N PHE A 146 6.06 4.71 17.59
CA PHE A 146 6.85 3.62 17.01
C PHE A 146 7.24 2.54 18.02
N LYS A 147 7.10 2.78 19.32
CA LYS A 147 7.47 1.83 20.37
C LYS A 147 6.63 0.56 20.33
N GLY A 148 7.29 -0.59 20.56
CA GLY A 148 6.63 -1.90 20.63
C GLY A 148 6.37 -2.58 19.30
N TYR A 149 6.94 -2.04 18.20
CA TYR A 149 6.96 -2.64 16.88
C TYR A 149 8.38 -3.08 16.52
N ALA A 150 8.50 -4.00 15.57
CA ALA A 150 9.77 -4.45 15.03
C ALA A 150 10.02 -3.89 13.61
N TYR A 151 8.97 -3.56 12.90
CA TYR A 151 9.02 -3.07 11.52
C TYR A 151 8.18 -1.81 11.36
N LEU A 152 8.72 -0.85 10.61
CA LEU A 152 7.99 0.31 10.08
C LEU A 152 7.85 0.14 8.56
N TYR A 153 6.62 0.01 8.06
CA TYR A 153 6.31 -0.06 6.64
C TYR A 153 5.77 1.28 6.15
N ILE A 154 6.46 1.88 5.18
CA ILE A 154 6.16 3.22 4.65
C ILE A 154 5.91 3.15 3.15
N GLU A 155 4.88 3.85 2.66
CA GLU A 155 4.64 4.05 1.24
C GLU A 155 5.49 5.17 0.65
N GLY A 156 6.05 4.95 -0.53
CA GLY A 156 6.87 5.94 -1.24
C GLY A 156 6.13 7.22 -1.63
N TYR A 157 4.79 7.22 -1.65
CA TYR A 157 4.01 8.45 -1.87
C TYR A 157 4.32 9.55 -0.83
N LEU A 158 4.79 9.19 0.37
CA LEU A 158 5.17 10.17 1.40
C LEU A 158 6.49 10.88 1.10
N VAL A 159 7.24 10.47 0.08
CA VAL A 159 8.46 11.17 -0.40
C VAL A 159 8.17 12.60 -0.82
N GLN A 160 6.94 12.92 -1.21
CA GLN A 160 6.53 14.30 -1.52
C GLN A 160 6.69 15.29 -0.35
N ASP A 161 6.83 14.81 0.89
CA ASP A 161 7.22 15.61 2.06
C ASP A 161 8.49 15.01 2.69
N HIS A 162 9.65 15.52 2.28
CA HIS A 162 10.97 15.03 2.70
C HIS A 162 11.13 15.06 4.23
N GLU A 163 10.67 16.13 4.88
CA GLU A 163 10.82 16.28 6.33
C GLU A 163 10.01 15.21 7.07
N LEU A 164 8.78 14.97 6.60
CA LEU A 164 7.90 13.97 7.19
C LEU A 164 8.50 12.57 7.12
N ILE A 165 8.89 12.12 5.92
CA ILE A 165 9.38 10.74 5.74
C ILE A 165 10.73 10.53 6.43
N LEU A 166 11.64 11.52 6.39
CA LEU A 166 12.90 11.47 7.13
C LEU A 166 12.65 11.36 8.64
N ARG A 167 11.75 12.18 9.18
CA ARG A 167 11.43 12.13 10.60
C ARG A 167 10.84 10.78 11.01
N ALA A 168 9.95 10.20 10.19
CA ALA A 168 9.39 8.89 10.44
C ALA A 168 10.48 7.80 10.49
N MET A 169 11.39 7.79 9.49
CA MET A 169 12.49 6.82 9.45
C MET A 169 13.47 6.99 10.60
N GLN A 170 13.80 8.24 10.98
CA GLN A 170 14.66 8.53 12.13
C GLN A 170 14.05 8.00 13.44
N LEU A 171 12.77 8.30 13.68
CA LEU A 171 12.05 7.81 14.85
C LEU A 171 11.90 6.28 14.85
N GLY A 172 11.68 5.69 13.69
CA GLY A 172 11.67 4.23 13.54
C GLY A 172 13.03 3.62 13.92
N LYS A 173 14.13 4.17 13.42
CA LYS A 173 15.49 3.71 13.79
C LYS A 173 15.79 3.94 15.28
N GLU A 174 15.40 5.09 15.84
CA GLU A 174 15.56 5.38 17.27
C GLU A 174 14.77 4.38 18.14
N ALA A 175 13.60 3.95 17.69
CA ALA A 175 12.79 2.92 18.34
C ALA A 175 13.29 1.47 18.07
N GLY A 176 14.34 1.29 17.26
CA GLY A 176 14.93 -0.01 16.94
C GLY A 176 14.22 -0.79 15.84
N LEU A 177 13.38 -0.14 15.02
CA LEU A 177 12.62 -0.79 13.96
C LEU A 177 13.46 -1.02 12.70
N GLN A 178 13.18 -2.11 11.99
CA GLN A 178 13.59 -2.27 10.60
C GLN A 178 12.63 -1.47 9.69
N ILE A 179 13.22 -0.69 8.78
CA ILE A 179 12.46 0.18 7.88
C ILE A 179 12.20 -0.55 6.56
N CYS A 180 10.93 -0.70 6.22
CA CYS A 180 10.45 -1.26 4.96
C CYS A 180 9.85 -0.13 4.13
N LEU A 181 10.37 0.09 2.93
CA LEU A 181 9.89 1.09 1.97
C LEU A 181 9.29 0.41 0.76
N ASP A 182 8.03 0.70 0.42
CA ASP A 182 7.47 0.42 -0.90
C ASP A 182 7.67 1.64 -1.81
N MET A 183 8.21 1.43 -2.99
CA MET A 183 8.50 2.53 -3.94
C MET A 183 7.24 3.20 -4.51
N ALA A 184 6.09 2.56 -4.34
CA ALA A 184 4.74 3.05 -4.64
C ALA A 184 4.41 3.27 -6.12
N SER A 185 5.20 4.02 -6.88
CA SER A 185 4.97 4.31 -8.30
C SER A 185 6.24 4.80 -8.99
N TYR A 186 6.45 4.37 -10.24
CA TYR A 186 7.60 4.80 -11.04
C TYR A 186 7.67 6.32 -11.21
N ASN A 187 6.53 7.01 -11.37
CA ASN A 187 6.47 8.48 -11.48
C ASN A 187 6.99 9.19 -10.22
N ILE A 188 6.68 8.63 -9.04
CA ILE A 188 7.17 9.18 -7.76
C ILE A 188 8.67 8.96 -7.65
N VAL A 189 9.16 7.79 -8.06
CA VAL A 189 10.59 7.46 -8.06
C VAL A 189 11.36 8.37 -9.01
N GLU A 190 10.91 8.53 -10.26
CA GLU A 190 11.55 9.40 -11.26
C GLU A 190 11.55 10.87 -10.83
N GLY A 191 10.50 11.29 -10.12
CA GLY A 191 10.37 12.67 -9.63
C GLY A 191 11.39 13.07 -8.57
N ASP A 192 12.01 12.11 -7.85
CA ASP A 192 12.90 12.40 -6.73
C ASP A 192 13.95 11.30 -6.46
N LEU A 193 14.66 10.91 -7.52
CA LEU A 193 15.68 9.83 -7.49
C LEU A 193 16.74 10.05 -6.43
N GLU A 194 17.27 11.27 -6.31
CA GLU A 194 18.34 11.58 -5.36
C GLU A 194 17.88 11.37 -3.91
N PHE A 195 16.65 11.74 -3.63
CA PHE A 195 16.12 11.58 -2.29
C PHE A 195 15.80 10.13 -1.97
N PHE A 196 15.24 9.36 -2.93
CA PHE A 196 15.10 7.92 -2.78
C PHE A 196 16.44 7.22 -2.50
N ASP A 197 17.51 7.65 -3.18
CA ASP A 197 18.85 7.11 -2.94
C ASP A 197 19.35 7.39 -1.51
N ILE A 198 19.12 8.60 -1.00
CA ILE A 198 19.42 8.97 0.39
C ILE A 198 18.63 8.09 1.37
N LEU A 199 17.32 7.90 1.15
CA LEU A 199 16.48 7.10 2.03
C LEU A 199 16.93 5.65 2.07
N ILE A 200 17.11 5.04 0.88
CA ILE A 200 17.48 3.63 0.74
C ILE A 200 18.85 3.37 1.36
N THR A 201 19.83 4.22 1.07
CA THR A 201 21.20 4.01 1.55
C THR A 201 21.37 4.24 3.06
N LYS A 202 20.62 5.18 3.65
CA LYS A 202 20.84 5.57 5.05
C LYS A 202 19.86 4.97 6.04
N TYR A 203 18.64 4.65 5.63
CA TYR A 203 17.59 4.31 6.57
C TYR A 203 16.89 2.98 6.27
N VAL A 204 16.74 2.61 4.99
CA VAL A 204 15.89 1.49 4.59
C VAL A 204 16.61 0.16 4.72
N ASP A 205 15.99 -0.81 5.37
CA ASP A 205 16.47 -2.18 5.49
C ASP A 205 15.87 -3.09 4.41
N ILE A 206 14.61 -2.85 4.04
CA ILE A 206 13.86 -3.69 3.11
C ILE A 206 13.16 -2.81 2.06
N VAL A 207 13.42 -3.06 0.78
CA VAL A 207 12.78 -2.35 -0.33
C VAL A 207 11.78 -3.27 -1.03
N PHE A 208 10.57 -2.77 -1.28
CA PHE A 208 9.58 -3.35 -2.17
C PHE A 208 9.47 -2.49 -3.42
N ALA A 209 9.61 -3.10 -4.58
CA ALA A 209 9.43 -2.44 -5.88
C ALA A 209 8.74 -3.39 -6.86
N ASN A 210 8.11 -2.86 -7.90
CA ASN A 210 7.79 -3.59 -9.11
C ASN A 210 8.87 -3.35 -10.18
N GLU A 211 8.73 -3.96 -11.37
CA GLU A 211 9.72 -3.82 -12.45
C GLU A 211 9.89 -2.38 -12.91
N GLU A 212 8.78 -1.63 -13.02
CA GLU A 212 8.80 -0.24 -13.49
C GLU A 212 9.44 0.69 -12.46
N GLU A 213 9.12 0.52 -11.20
CA GLU A 213 9.72 1.27 -10.07
C GLU A 213 11.21 0.98 -9.95
N ALA A 214 11.61 -0.30 -10.02
CA ALA A 214 13.01 -0.70 -9.97
C ALA A 214 13.80 -0.16 -11.17
N LYS A 215 13.20 -0.16 -12.36
CA LYS A 215 13.77 0.43 -13.57
C LYS A 215 13.87 1.96 -13.48
N ALA A 216 12.83 2.63 -12.97
CA ALA A 216 12.82 4.07 -12.76
C ALA A 216 13.97 4.51 -11.83
N TYR A 217 14.21 3.74 -10.75
CA TYR A 217 15.26 4.04 -9.81
C TYR A 217 16.68 3.78 -10.33
N THR A 218 16.88 2.70 -11.12
CA THR A 218 18.24 2.26 -11.51
C THR A 218 18.57 2.44 -12.99
N GLY A 219 17.57 2.67 -13.84
CA GLY A 219 17.72 2.66 -15.30
C GLY A 219 17.96 1.27 -15.91
N LYS A 220 17.86 0.19 -15.10
CA LYS A 220 18.21 -1.20 -15.48
C LYS A 220 16.96 -2.07 -15.56
N ASP A 221 17.10 -3.22 -16.21
CA ASP A 221 16.09 -4.28 -16.11
C ASP A 221 15.99 -4.84 -14.67
N ALA A 222 15.00 -5.67 -14.41
CA ALA A 222 14.73 -6.20 -13.07
C ALA A 222 15.94 -6.88 -12.43
N TRP A 223 16.77 -7.61 -13.22
CA TRP A 223 17.95 -8.29 -12.73
C TRP A 223 19.12 -7.35 -12.41
N GLY A 224 19.34 -6.35 -13.24
CA GLY A 224 20.32 -5.29 -12.99
C GLY A 224 19.91 -4.45 -11.79
N ALA A 225 18.61 -4.10 -11.72
CA ALA A 225 18.03 -3.29 -10.65
C ALA A 225 18.13 -3.97 -9.29
N ILE A 226 17.77 -5.26 -9.17
CA ILE A 226 17.81 -5.96 -7.88
C ILE A 226 19.24 -6.04 -7.32
N ASN A 227 20.24 -6.19 -8.18
CA ASN A 227 21.65 -6.23 -7.76
C ASN A 227 22.11 -4.86 -7.24
N GLU A 228 21.71 -3.78 -7.90
CA GLU A 228 22.05 -2.42 -7.48
C GLU A 228 21.37 -2.05 -6.17
N ILE A 229 20.07 -2.26 -6.05
CA ILE A 229 19.31 -1.93 -4.84
C ILE A 229 19.82 -2.77 -3.65
N ALA A 230 20.11 -4.06 -3.85
CA ALA A 230 20.65 -4.94 -2.81
C ALA A 230 22.08 -4.57 -2.34
N SER A 231 22.80 -3.71 -3.07
CA SER A 231 24.07 -3.16 -2.58
C SER A 231 23.87 -2.02 -1.57
N LYS A 232 22.65 -1.49 -1.44
CA LYS A 232 22.31 -0.32 -0.62
C LYS A 232 21.42 -0.65 0.58
N CYS A 233 20.70 -1.79 0.55
CA CYS A 233 19.82 -2.24 1.62
C CYS A 233 19.99 -3.73 1.92
N SER A 234 19.42 -4.20 3.04
CA SER A 234 19.58 -5.60 3.48
C SER A 234 18.79 -6.59 2.66
N VAL A 235 17.58 -6.23 2.25
CA VAL A 235 16.68 -7.09 1.46
C VAL A 235 15.98 -6.25 0.40
N VAL A 236 15.94 -6.74 -0.82
CA VAL A 236 15.15 -6.14 -1.89
C VAL A 236 14.22 -7.17 -2.51
N ILE A 237 13.00 -6.75 -2.77
CA ILE A 237 11.95 -7.52 -3.43
C ILE A 237 11.56 -6.78 -4.70
N VAL A 238 11.68 -7.43 -5.86
CA VAL A 238 11.16 -6.93 -7.14
C VAL A 238 10.01 -7.82 -7.58
N LYS A 239 8.82 -7.25 -7.61
CA LYS A 239 7.58 -7.90 -8.08
C LYS A 239 7.57 -7.90 -9.61
N LEU A 240 7.39 -9.07 -10.25
CA LEU A 240 7.47 -9.29 -11.69
C LEU A 240 6.09 -9.61 -12.31
N GLY A 241 5.03 -9.14 -11.68
CA GLY A 241 3.65 -9.40 -12.12
C GLY A 241 3.35 -10.91 -12.24
N ALA A 242 2.91 -11.35 -13.42
CA ALA A 242 2.59 -12.75 -13.68
C ALA A 242 3.82 -13.68 -13.65
N GLN A 243 5.04 -13.14 -13.70
CA GLN A 243 6.29 -13.91 -13.60
C GLN A 243 6.73 -14.12 -12.15
N GLY A 244 5.97 -13.63 -11.17
CA GLY A 244 6.23 -13.82 -9.76
C GLY A 244 7.06 -12.71 -9.13
N SER A 245 8.15 -13.06 -8.46
CA SER A 245 9.01 -12.09 -7.77
C SER A 245 10.44 -12.57 -7.67
N CYS A 246 11.35 -11.62 -7.52
CA CYS A 246 12.74 -11.85 -7.22
C CYS A 246 13.10 -11.18 -5.89
N ILE A 247 13.75 -11.94 -5.00
CA ILE A 247 14.19 -11.46 -3.68
C ILE A 247 15.70 -11.59 -3.61
N LYS A 248 16.37 -10.57 -3.09
CA LYS A 248 17.80 -10.62 -2.84
C LYS A 248 18.17 -10.16 -1.44
N LYS A 249 19.01 -10.96 -0.78
CA LYS A 249 19.62 -10.67 0.53
C LYS A 249 21.09 -11.05 0.50
N GLY A 250 21.97 -10.07 0.51
CA GLY A 250 23.41 -10.31 0.36
C GLY A 250 23.72 -11.06 -0.94
N THR A 251 24.29 -12.27 -0.84
CA THR A 251 24.59 -13.16 -1.97
C THR A 251 23.42 -14.07 -2.37
N GLU A 252 22.44 -14.25 -1.49
CA GLU A 252 21.26 -15.06 -1.75
C GLU A 252 20.33 -14.36 -2.72
N CYS A 253 19.90 -15.07 -3.78
CA CYS A 253 18.93 -14.57 -4.75
C CYS A 253 17.89 -15.66 -5.00
N ILE A 254 16.62 -15.36 -4.70
CA ILE A 254 15.48 -16.27 -4.81
C ILE A 254 14.57 -15.73 -5.91
N LYS A 255 14.32 -16.55 -6.94
CA LYS A 255 13.28 -16.28 -7.93
C LYS A 255 12.11 -17.22 -7.66
N LEU A 256 10.93 -16.65 -7.50
CA LEU A 256 9.69 -17.39 -7.30
C LEU A 256 8.73 -17.13 -8.44
N GLU A 257 8.29 -18.20 -9.05
CA GLU A 257 7.23 -18.20 -10.05
C GLU A 257 5.88 -18.33 -9.33
N VAL A 258 4.85 -17.73 -9.87
CA VAL A 258 3.48 -17.85 -9.33
C VAL A 258 2.61 -18.64 -10.29
N PRO A 259 1.73 -19.53 -9.79
CA PRO A 259 0.76 -20.20 -10.62
C PRO A 259 -0.16 -19.18 -11.31
N PRO A 260 -0.52 -19.39 -12.58
CA PRO A 260 -1.42 -18.50 -13.27
C PRO A 260 -2.80 -18.46 -12.58
N VAL A 261 -3.34 -17.27 -12.44
CA VAL A 261 -4.72 -17.09 -11.92
C VAL A 261 -5.75 -17.35 -13.01
N LYS A 262 -6.93 -17.84 -12.63
CA LYS A 262 -8.00 -18.14 -13.59
C LYS A 262 -8.49 -16.90 -14.35
N LYS A 263 -8.60 -15.78 -13.65
CA LYS A 263 -9.07 -14.51 -14.20
C LYS A 263 -8.51 -13.35 -13.40
N VAL A 264 -7.86 -12.42 -14.06
CA VAL A 264 -7.54 -11.10 -13.50
C VAL A 264 -8.75 -10.19 -13.71
N VAL A 265 -9.26 -9.62 -12.62
CA VAL A 265 -10.41 -8.71 -12.60
C VAL A 265 -9.93 -7.29 -12.37
N ASP A 266 -9.00 -7.09 -11.42
CA ASP A 266 -8.51 -5.81 -10.97
C ASP A 266 -7.13 -5.97 -10.34
N THR A 267 -6.14 -5.22 -10.81
CA THR A 267 -4.78 -5.29 -10.25
C THR A 267 -4.54 -4.32 -9.09
N THR A 268 -5.55 -3.51 -8.73
CA THR A 268 -5.47 -2.59 -7.59
C THR A 268 -5.14 -3.35 -6.30
N GLY A 269 -4.15 -2.85 -5.56
CA GLY A 269 -3.74 -3.43 -4.29
C GLY A 269 -2.92 -4.74 -4.39
N ALA A 270 -2.60 -5.21 -5.61
CA ALA A 270 -1.77 -6.43 -5.77
C ALA A 270 -0.42 -6.29 -5.04
N GLY A 271 0.24 -5.14 -5.18
CA GLY A 271 1.48 -4.81 -4.48
C GLY A 271 1.30 -4.76 -2.96
N ASP A 272 0.22 -4.11 -2.50
CA ASP A 272 -0.10 -3.97 -1.08
C ASP A 272 -0.33 -5.34 -0.42
N TYR A 273 -1.08 -6.22 -1.10
CA TYR A 273 -1.36 -7.57 -0.63
C TYR A 273 -0.12 -8.47 -0.67
N TYR A 274 0.72 -8.32 -1.70
CA TYR A 274 2.01 -9.00 -1.72
C TYR A 274 2.87 -8.58 -0.54
N ALA A 275 3.02 -7.27 -0.30
CA ALA A 275 3.77 -6.75 0.82
C ALA A 275 3.20 -7.24 2.17
N ALA A 276 1.88 -7.26 2.32
CA ALA A 276 1.22 -7.78 3.53
C ALA A 276 1.58 -9.24 3.80
N GLY A 277 1.50 -10.12 2.79
CA GLY A 277 1.85 -11.53 2.96
C GLY A 277 3.33 -11.75 3.25
N PHE A 278 4.21 -11.01 2.57
CA PHE A 278 5.65 -11.06 2.81
C PHE A 278 6.00 -10.62 4.24
N LEU A 279 5.48 -9.47 4.66
CA LEU A 279 5.67 -8.92 5.99
C LEU A 279 5.10 -9.83 7.08
N TYR A 280 3.93 -10.43 6.84
CA TYR A 280 3.37 -11.44 7.74
C TYR A 280 4.36 -12.59 7.96
N GLY A 281 4.92 -13.13 6.87
CA GLY A 281 5.93 -14.18 6.95
C GLY A 281 7.18 -13.76 7.75
N LEU A 282 7.66 -12.53 7.55
CA LEU A 282 8.79 -11.98 8.31
C LEU A 282 8.50 -11.92 9.81
N THR A 283 7.30 -11.44 10.19
CA THR A 283 6.92 -11.35 11.62
C THR A 283 6.79 -12.71 12.29
N CYS A 284 6.53 -13.75 11.51
CA CYS A 284 6.49 -15.14 11.99
C CYS A 284 7.87 -15.81 11.98
N GLY A 285 8.93 -15.14 11.46
CA GLY A 285 10.27 -15.69 11.38
C GLY A 285 10.46 -16.74 10.27
N TYR A 286 9.61 -16.71 9.22
CA TYR A 286 9.74 -17.63 8.09
C TYR A 286 10.88 -17.22 7.14
N SER A 287 11.35 -18.19 6.33
CA SER A 287 12.33 -17.92 5.28
C SER A 287 11.80 -16.91 4.26
N LEU A 288 12.69 -16.18 3.58
CA LEU A 288 12.30 -15.20 2.54
C LEU A 288 11.49 -15.87 1.42
N GLU A 289 11.80 -17.13 1.11
CA GLU A 289 11.05 -17.93 0.16
C GLU A 289 9.59 -18.10 0.61
N LYS A 290 9.35 -18.57 1.85
CA LYS A 290 8.01 -18.72 2.42
C LYS A 290 7.29 -17.37 2.53
N CYS A 291 7.99 -16.29 2.91
CA CYS A 291 7.43 -14.92 2.91
C CYS A 291 6.91 -14.54 1.53
N SER A 292 7.69 -14.77 0.47
CA SER A 292 7.31 -14.44 -0.89
C SER A 292 6.15 -15.31 -1.42
N ILE A 293 6.11 -16.59 -1.07
CA ILE A 293 4.97 -17.46 -1.44
C ILE A 293 3.68 -16.95 -0.79
N ILE A 294 3.73 -16.57 0.50
CA ILE A 294 2.57 -15.99 1.19
C ILE A 294 2.15 -14.68 0.52
N GLY A 295 3.11 -13.80 0.17
CA GLY A 295 2.84 -12.58 -0.59
C GLY A 295 2.15 -12.86 -1.92
N SER A 296 2.64 -13.85 -2.66
CA SER A 296 2.08 -14.27 -3.95
C SER A 296 0.66 -14.85 -3.81
N ILE A 297 0.39 -15.62 -2.75
CA ILE A 297 -0.97 -16.11 -2.44
C ILE A 297 -1.92 -14.94 -2.24
N LEU A 298 -1.55 -13.94 -1.46
CA LEU A 298 -2.41 -12.78 -1.21
C LEU A 298 -2.64 -11.97 -2.50
N ALA A 299 -1.57 -11.63 -3.22
CA ALA A 299 -1.65 -10.88 -4.47
C ALA A 299 -2.53 -11.59 -5.50
N SER A 300 -2.34 -12.90 -5.68
CA SER A 300 -3.12 -13.72 -6.61
C SER A 300 -4.61 -13.76 -6.26
N ASN A 301 -4.98 -13.62 -4.99
CA ASN A 301 -6.38 -13.63 -4.57
C ASN A 301 -7.04 -12.25 -4.72
N VAL A 302 -6.33 -11.15 -4.39
CA VAL A 302 -6.92 -9.81 -4.51
C VAL A 302 -7.17 -9.43 -5.96
N ILE A 303 -6.33 -9.80 -6.90
CA ILE A 303 -6.52 -9.45 -8.32
C ILE A 303 -7.72 -10.16 -8.99
N GLN A 304 -8.41 -11.05 -8.31
CA GLN A 304 -9.59 -11.75 -8.81
C GLN A 304 -10.92 -11.10 -8.38
N VAL A 305 -10.87 -10.00 -7.64
CA VAL A 305 -12.04 -9.22 -7.20
C VAL A 305 -11.93 -7.77 -7.64
N VAL A 306 -13.01 -7.04 -7.55
CA VAL A 306 -13.05 -5.58 -7.77
C VAL A 306 -12.62 -4.88 -6.48
N GLY A 307 -11.63 -3.99 -6.56
CA GLY A 307 -11.07 -3.29 -5.39
C GLY A 307 -10.27 -4.23 -4.48
N THR A 308 -10.06 -3.78 -3.24
CA THR A 308 -9.16 -4.44 -2.29
C THR A 308 -9.86 -5.20 -1.16
N THR A 309 -11.18 -5.39 -1.25
CA THR A 309 -11.94 -6.04 -0.17
C THR A 309 -12.24 -7.50 -0.50
N LEU A 310 -11.62 -8.42 0.23
CA LEU A 310 -11.89 -9.86 0.13
C LEU A 310 -12.99 -10.26 1.12
N SER A 311 -13.84 -11.20 0.71
CA SER A 311 -14.87 -11.78 1.59
C SER A 311 -14.24 -12.61 2.72
N LYS A 312 -14.99 -12.77 3.84
CA LYS A 312 -14.56 -13.63 4.94
C LYS A 312 -14.24 -15.05 4.46
N LYS A 313 -15.08 -15.63 3.61
CA LYS A 313 -14.85 -16.97 3.02
C LYS A 313 -13.51 -17.02 2.28
N LYS A 314 -13.17 -15.97 1.51
CA LYS A 314 -11.91 -15.92 0.78
C LYS A 314 -10.72 -15.82 1.73
N TRP A 315 -10.82 -15.06 2.81
CA TRP A 315 -9.79 -15.02 3.85
C TRP A 315 -9.59 -16.36 4.56
N ASP A 316 -10.68 -17.10 4.84
CA ASP A 316 -10.60 -18.44 5.42
C ASP A 316 -9.88 -19.42 4.48
N GLU A 317 -10.17 -19.36 3.16
CA GLU A 317 -9.46 -20.14 2.13
C GLU A 317 -7.97 -19.79 2.05
N ILE A 318 -7.62 -18.50 2.10
CA ILE A 318 -6.22 -18.03 2.08
C ILE A 318 -5.45 -18.57 3.31
N LYS A 319 -6.03 -18.48 4.50
CA LYS A 319 -5.41 -18.97 5.73
C LYS A 319 -5.14 -20.47 5.67
N LEU A 320 -6.09 -21.27 5.19
CA LEU A 320 -5.91 -22.71 5.00
C LEU A 320 -4.77 -23.03 4.02
N ASN A 321 -4.66 -22.26 2.92
CA ASN A 321 -3.57 -22.45 1.96
C ASN A 321 -2.20 -22.10 2.57
N ILE A 322 -2.12 -21.06 3.39
CA ILE A 322 -0.89 -20.68 4.10
C ILE A 322 -0.53 -21.75 5.14
N GLU A 323 -1.49 -22.25 5.90
CA GLU A 323 -1.27 -23.32 6.89
C GLU A 323 -0.73 -24.60 6.21
N ALA A 324 -1.33 -25.01 5.08
CA ALA A 324 -0.86 -26.16 4.31
C ALA A 324 0.58 -25.97 3.80
N LEU A 325 0.93 -24.77 3.33
CA LEU A 325 2.29 -24.41 2.92
C LEU A 325 3.30 -24.52 4.07
N LEU A 326 2.90 -24.16 5.28
CA LEU A 326 3.79 -24.14 6.43
C LEU A 326 4.07 -25.55 7.01
N GLN A 327 3.20 -26.52 6.71
CA GLN A 327 3.35 -27.92 7.10
C GLN A 327 4.18 -28.74 6.10
N SER A 328 4.39 -28.23 4.87
CA SER A 328 5.25 -28.80 3.84
C SER A 328 6.69 -28.30 3.99
#